data_139c502a1cef82192667dd87867c8340
#
_entry.id   139c502a1cef82192667dd87867c8340
#
_cell.length_a   1.000
_cell.length_b   1.000
_cell.length_c   1.000
_cell.angle_alpha   90.00
_cell.angle_beta   90.00
_cell.angle_gamma   90.00
#
_symmetry.space_group_name_H-M   'P 1'
#
loop_
_entity.id
_entity.type
_entity.pdbx_description
1 polymer ?
#
loop_
_entity_poly.entity_id
_entity_poly.type
_entity_poly.pdbx_seq_one_letter_code
_entity_poly.pdbx_strand_id
1 'polypeptide(L)'
;MKLRDSLAENKSIRLQAEAETWQDAVKIGVDLLVAADVVEPRYYQAILDAVEQHGPYFVLAPGLAMPHGRPEEGVKKTGFALVTLKKPLEFNHEDNDPVDILSTRAAVDANTHQEVGIMQIVNLFEDEENFDRLRACRTEQEVLDLIDRTNAAA
;
A
#
# COMPACT_ATOMS: atom_id res chain seq x y z
N MET A 1 7.04 -12.22 6.22
CA MET A 1 5.56 -12.18 6.25
C MET A 1 5.00 -12.09 4.85
N LYS A 2 4.05 -12.95 4.53
CA LYS A 2 3.40 -12.92 3.22
C LYS A 2 2.40 -11.77 3.14
N LEU A 3 2.32 -11.13 1.98
CA LEU A 3 1.40 -10.01 1.74
C LEU A 3 -0.05 -10.40 2.08
N ARG A 4 -0.51 -11.55 1.59
CA ARG A 4 -1.85 -12.05 1.83
C ARG A 4 -2.14 -12.18 3.32
N ASP A 5 -1.23 -12.78 4.06
CA ASP A 5 -1.42 -13.02 5.50
C ASP A 5 -1.49 -11.71 6.26
N SER A 6 -0.64 -10.75 5.92
CA SER A 6 -0.67 -9.43 6.54
C SER A 6 -2.01 -8.73 6.30
N LEU A 7 -2.48 -8.72 5.06
CA LEU A 7 -3.73 -8.06 4.71
C LEU A 7 -4.93 -8.71 5.40
N ALA A 8 -4.94 -10.04 5.45
CA ALA A 8 -6.04 -10.78 6.07
C ALA A 8 -6.06 -10.63 7.60
N GLU A 9 -4.92 -10.83 8.24
CA GLU A 9 -4.82 -10.74 9.71
C GLU A 9 -5.11 -9.34 10.23
N ASN A 10 -4.61 -8.33 9.54
CA ASN A 10 -4.76 -6.94 9.97
C ASN A 10 -6.06 -6.31 9.50
N LYS A 11 -6.82 -7.01 8.65
CA LYS A 11 -8.03 -6.46 8.02
C LYS A 11 -7.74 -5.11 7.39
N SER A 12 -6.61 -5.01 6.70
CA SER A 12 -6.04 -3.76 6.21
C SER A 12 -6.26 -3.55 4.71
N ILE A 13 -7.44 -3.92 4.22
CA ILE A 13 -7.87 -3.68 2.85
C ILE A 13 -9.06 -2.72 2.87
N ARG A 14 -8.96 -1.63 2.10
CA ARG A 14 -10.06 -0.71 1.90
C ARG A 14 -10.25 -0.50 0.40
N LEU A 15 -11.42 -0.87 -0.12
CA LEU A 15 -11.70 -0.83 -1.55
C LEU A 15 -12.67 0.30 -1.91
N GLN A 16 -12.43 0.92 -3.06
CA GLN A 16 -13.27 2.00 -3.60
C GLN A 16 -13.45 3.12 -2.58
N ALA A 17 -12.36 3.49 -1.92
CA ALA A 17 -12.36 4.55 -0.92
C ALA A 17 -12.46 5.92 -1.61
N GLU A 18 -13.03 6.87 -0.90
CA GLU A 18 -13.13 8.26 -1.37
C GLU A 18 -12.13 9.11 -0.60
N ALA A 19 -11.35 9.90 -1.32
CA ALA A 19 -10.41 10.85 -0.76
C ALA A 19 -10.32 12.06 -1.68
N GLU A 20 -10.15 13.24 -1.13
CA GLU A 20 -10.06 14.46 -1.91
C GLU A 20 -8.62 14.80 -2.29
N THR A 21 -7.67 14.42 -1.46
CA THR A 21 -6.25 14.72 -1.65
C THR A 21 -5.41 13.46 -1.49
N TRP A 22 -4.18 13.52 -2.00
CA TRP A 22 -3.26 12.38 -1.84
C TRP A 22 -2.92 12.15 -0.36
N GLN A 23 -2.88 13.22 0.45
CA GLN A 23 -2.64 13.10 1.89
C GLN A 23 -3.75 12.29 2.55
N ASP A 24 -5.00 12.58 2.21
CA ASP A 24 -6.14 11.83 2.73
C ASP A 24 -6.09 10.36 2.30
N ALA A 25 -5.69 10.11 1.07
CA ALA A 25 -5.57 8.73 0.57
C ALA A 25 -4.49 7.95 1.34
N VAL A 26 -3.33 8.57 1.57
CA VAL A 26 -2.26 7.96 2.37
C VAL A 26 -2.75 7.68 3.79
N LYS A 27 -3.51 8.61 4.36
CA LYS A 27 -4.03 8.46 5.72
C LYS A 27 -4.92 7.24 5.87
N ILE A 28 -5.73 6.90 4.87
CA ILE A 28 -6.60 5.72 4.92
C ILE A 28 -5.76 4.46 5.19
N GLY A 29 -4.69 4.26 4.43
CA GLY A 29 -3.83 3.10 4.60
C GLY A 29 -3.09 3.10 5.94
N VAL A 30 -2.58 4.25 6.36
CA VAL A 30 -1.89 4.36 7.64
C VAL A 30 -2.86 4.09 8.80
N ASP A 31 -4.08 4.62 8.73
CA ASP A 31 -5.08 4.40 9.77
C ASP A 31 -5.46 2.92 9.90
N LEU A 32 -5.50 2.18 8.80
CA LEU A 32 -5.70 0.73 8.84
C LEU A 32 -4.57 0.04 9.62
N LEU A 33 -3.33 0.48 9.41
CA LEU A 33 -2.18 -0.07 10.11
C LEU A 33 -2.14 0.35 11.58
N VAL A 34 -2.58 1.57 11.90
CA VAL A 34 -2.72 2.02 13.29
C VAL A 34 -3.75 1.16 14.02
N ALA A 35 -4.89 0.92 13.40
CA ALA A 35 -5.96 0.10 13.98
C ALA A 35 -5.51 -1.33 14.24
N ALA A 36 -4.59 -1.85 13.42
CA ALA A 36 -4.03 -3.20 13.57
C ALA A 36 -2.79 -3.25 14.49
N ASP A 37 -2.44 -2.13 15.09
CA ASP A 37 -1.27 -2.00 15.96
C ASP A 37 0.06 -2.30 15.26
N VAL A 38 0.11 -2.03 13.96
CA VAL A 38 1.30 -2.20 13.14
C VAL A 38 2.22 -0.98 13.23
N VAL A 39 1.62 0.22 13.27
CA VAL A 39 2.36 1.48 13.38
C VAL A 39 1.70 2.40 14.40
N GLU A 40 2.49 3.36 14.89
CA GLU A 40 1.99 4.46 15.70
C GLU A 40 1.39 5.55 14.80
N PRO A 41 0.46 6.38 15.32
CA PRO A 41 -0.15 7.46 14.52
C PRO A 41 0.86 8.43 13.89
N ARG A 42 2.01 8.66 14.51
CA ARG A 42 3.06 9.54 14.00
C ARG A 42 3.69 9.08 12.68
N TYR A 43 3.46 7.82 12.30
CA TYR A 43 3.96 7.27 11.03
C TYR A 43 3.40 8.06 9.84
N TYR A 44 2.17 8.51 9.92
CA TYR A 44 1.54 9.32 8.89
C TYR A 44 2.30 10.64 8.67
N GLN A 45 2.57 11.37 9.76
CA GLN A 45 3.29 12.65 9.64
C GLN A 45 4.69 12.46 9.10
N ALA A 46 5.36 11.36 9.48
CA ALA A 46 6.68 11.05 8.97
C ALA A 46 6.68 10.87 7.44
N ILE A 47 5.65 10.22 6.89
CA ILE A 47 5.50 10.06 5.44
C ILE A 47 5.30 11.43 4.77
N LEU A 48 4.45 12.29 5.35
CA LEU A 48 4.22 13.63 4.80
C LEU A 48 5.50 14.46 4.80
N ASP A 49 6.26 14.41 5.88
CA ASP A 49 7.53 15.14 6.00
C ASP A 49 8.54 14.67 4.97
N ALA A 50 8.60 13.37 4.72
CA ALA A 50 9.50 12.80 3.71
C ALA A 50 9.14 13.26 2.29
N VAL A 51 7.85 13.36 1.98
CA VAL A 51 7.40 13.88 0.68
C VAL A 51 7.78 15.34 0.53
N GLU A 52 7.65 16.13 1.59
CA GLU A 52 8.04 17.54 1.57
C GLU A 52 9.53 17.71 1.25
N GLN A 53 10.38 16.82 1.78
CA GLN A 53 11.83 16.87 1.56
C GLN A 53 12.26 16.27 0.21
N HIS A 54 11.63 15.19 -0.23
CA HIS A 54 12.11 14.36 -1.33
C HIS A 54 11.15 14.27 -2.52
N GLY A 55 9.98 14.89 -2.43
CA GLY A 55 8.93 14.74 -3.43
C GLY A 55 8.19 13.41 -3.29
N PRO A 56 7.33 13.06 -4.26
CA PRO A 56 6.48 11.87 -4.16
C PRO A 56 7.26 10.57 -4.46
N TYR A 57 8.24 10.27 -3.62
CA TYR A 57 9.20 9.18 -3.78
C TYR A 57 8.55 7.79 -3.83
N PHE A 58 7.36 7.65 -3.27
CA PHE A 58 6.69 6.35 -3.18
C PHE A 58 5.73 6.05 -4.35
N VAL A 59 5.62 6.93 -5.32
CA VAL A 59 4.84 6.65 -6.53
C VAL A 59 5.74 5.84 -7.47
N LEU A 60 5.41 4.57 -7.68
CA LEU A 60 6.31 3.61 -8.32
C LEU A 60 6.03 3.36 -9.79
N ALA A 61 4.76 3.47 -10.20
CA ALA A 61 4.32 3.15 -11.55
C ALA A 61 3.03 3.90 -11.82
N PRO A 62 2.60 4.01 -13.08
CA PRO A 62 1.31 4.66 -13.39
C PRO A 62 0.17 4.03 -12.59
N GLY A 63 -0.47 4.83 -11.76
CA GLY A 63 -1.60 4.39 -10.93
C GLY A 63 -1.24 3.77 -9.60
N LEU A 64 0.05 3.53 -9.29
CA LEU A 64 0.47 2.77 -8.10
C LEU A 64 1.40 3.58 -7.20
N ALA A 65 1.05 3.66 -5.92
CA ALA A 65 1.91 4.22 -4.88
C ALA A 65 2.14 3.20 -3.77
N MET A 66 3.32 3.23 -3.16
CA MET A 66 3.67 2.42 -2.00
C MET A 66 4.15 3.33 -0.86
N PRO A 67 3.23 3.99 -0.16
CA PRO A 67 3.63 4.85 0.96
C PRO A 67 4.37 4.06 2.03
N HIS A 68 5.49 4.62 2.52
CA HIS A 68 6.28 4.00 3.58
C HIS A 68 7.19 5.04 4.24
N GLY A 69 7.45 4.81 5.51
CA GLY A 69 8.44 5.56 6.27
C GLY A 69 9.55 4.63 6.74
N ARG A 70 10.36 5.11 7.67
CA ARG A 70 11.46 4.31 8.25
C ARG A 70 10.98 3.56 9.50
N PRO A 71 11.67 2.45 9.86
CA PRO A 71 11.30 1.70 11.07
C PRO A 71 11.22 2.54 12.34
N GLU A 72 12.17 3.46 12.54
CA GLU A 72 12.23 4.31 13.72
C GLU A 72 11.11 5.35 13.81
N GLU A 73 10.33 5.50 12.75
CA GLU A 73 9.26 6.50 12.68
C GLU A 73 7.91 5.97 13.19
N GLY A 74 7.94 4.92 14.00
CA GLY A 74 6.75 4.42 14.67
C GLY A 74 6.30 3.04 14.24
N VAL A 75 7.14 2.25 13.59
CA VAL A 75 6.79 0.89 13.22
C VAL A 75 6.90 -0.03 14.41
N LYS A 76 5.82 -0.78 14.71
CA LYS A 76 5.78 -1.75 15.81
C LYS A 76 6.00 -3.17 15.31
N LYS A 77 5.49 -3.48 14.13
CA LYS A 77 5.67 -4.77 13.46
C LYS A 77 5.57 -4.59 11.96
N THR A 78 6.05 -5.57 11.20
CA THR A 78 5.95 -5.52 9.74
C THR A 78 4.50 -5.78 9.31
N GLY A 79 4.00 -4.98 8.39
CA GLY A 79 2.65 -5.14 7.87
C GLY A 79 2.40 -4.32 6.62
N PHE A 80 1.30 -4.64 5.95
CA PHE A 80 0.89 -4.00 4.70
C PHE A 80 -0.57 -3.60 4.77
N ALA A 81 -0.93 -2.54 4.03
CA ALA A 81 -2.32 -2.16 3.81
C ALA A 81 -2.53 -1.95 2.32
N LEU A 82 -3.68 -2.29 1.81
CA LEU A 82 -4.04 -2.08 0.41
C LEU A 82 -5.30 -1.23 0.33
N VAL A 83 -5.19 -0.13 -0.40
CA VAL A 83 -6.30 0.81 -0.62
C VAL A 83 -6.49 0.99 -2.11
N THR A 84 -7.72 0.84 -2.59
CA THR A 84 -8.08 1.32 -3.93
C THR A 84 -8.99 2.52 -3.79
N LEU A 85 -8.86 3.47 -4.72
CA LEU A 85 -9.64 4.69 -4.70
C LEU A 85 -10.72 4.63 -5.78
N LYS A 86 -11.90 5.13 -5.46
CA LYS A 86 -13.00 5.24 -6.41
C LYS A 86 -12.63 6.19 -7.55
N LYS A 87 -11.88 7.25 -7.22
CA LYS A 87 -11.42 8.26 -8.16
C LYS A 87 -9.92 8.44 -8.03
N PRO A 88 -9.16 8.33 -9.13
CA PRO A 88 -7.71 8.57 -9.07
C PRO A 88 -7.38 9.98 -8.64
N LEU A 89 -6.24 10.15 -7.96
CA LEU A 89 -5.79 11.43 -7.44
C LEU A 89 -4.41 11.79 -7.95
N GLU A 90 -4.17 13.09 -8.05
CA GLU A 90 -2.85 13.62 -8.36
C GLU A 90 -1.95 13.54 -7.13
N PHE A 91 -0.78 12.94 -7.29
CA PHE A 91 0.25 12.84 -6.26
C PHE A 91 1.44 13.76 -6.57
N ASN A 92 1.27 14.67 -7.53
CA ASN A 92 2.30 15.56 -8.00
C ASN A 92 3.53 14.83 -8.56
N HIS A 93 3.30 13.64 -9.10
CA HIS A 93 4.35 12.86 -9.76
C HIS A 93 4.30 13.13 -11.25
N GLU A 94 5.45 13.50 -11.81
CA GLU A 94 5.57 13.96 -13.18
C GLU A 94 5.11 12.93 -14.21
N ASP A 95 5.44 11.65 -13.97
CA ASP A 95 5.24 10.61 -14.98
C ASP A 95 4.09 9.63 -14.68
N ASN A 96 3.72 9.45 -13.41
CA ASN A 96 2.88 8.35 -12.99
C ASN A 96 1.49 8.74 -12.47
N ASP A 97 1.18 10.03 -12.40
CA ASP A 97 -0.16 10.48 -12.01
C ASP A 97 -1.18 10.17 -13.10
N PRO A 98 -2.46 9.97 -12.76
CA PRO A 98 -3.01 9.89 -11.40
C PRO A 98 -2.87 8.51 -10.77
N VAL A 99 -3.02 8.44 -9.46
CA VAL A 99 -2.86 7.21 -8.67
C VAL A 99 -4.19 6.81 -8.04
N ASP A 100 -4.53 5.54 -8.12
CA ASP A 100 -5.75 4.99 -7.49
C ASP A 100 -5.52 3.69 -6.71
N ILE A 101 -4.27 3.20 -6.64
CA ILE A 101 -3.92 2.01 -5.87
C ILE A 101 -2.75 2.37 -4.95
N LEU A 102 -2.94 2.17 -3.64
CA LEU A 102 -1.92 2.42 -2.65
C LEU A 102 -1.64 1.15 -1.86
N SER A 103 -0.40 0.69 -1.88
CA SER A 103 0.05 -0.43 -1.06
C SER A 103 0.97 0.13 0.01
N THR A 104 0.41 0.45 1.17
CA THR A 104 1.16 1.03 2.29
C THR A 104 1.98 -0.05 2.96
N ARG A 105 3.24 0.26 3.23
CA ARG A 105 4.19 -0.67 3.82
C ARG A 105 4.73 -0.15 5.14
N ALA A 106 4.84 -1.04 6.12
CA ALA A 106 5.57 -0.79 7.35
C ALA A 106 6.48 -1.99 7.63
N ALA A 107 7.74 -1.74 7.97
CA ALA A 107 8.71 -2.80 8.20
C ALA A 107 9.55 -2.47 9.43
N VAL A 108 9.77 -3.47 10.31
CA VAL A 108 10.56 -3.29 11.53
C VAL A 108 12.05 -3.20 11.24
N ASP A 109 12.50 -3.79 10.12
CA ASP A 109 13.88 -3.72 9.68
C ASP A 109 13.99 -3.97 8.18
N ALA A 110 15.21 -3.86 7.64
CA ALA A 110 15.47 -4.03 6.21
C ALA A 110 15.75 -5.49 5.83
N ASN A 111 15.37 -6.45 6.67
CA ASN A 111 15.72 -7.85 6.50
C ASN A 111 14.69 -8.69 5.75
N THR A 112 14.98 -9.98 5.68
CA THR A 112 14.34 -11.02 4.87
C THR A 112 12.82 -11.10 4.90
N HIS A 113 12.19 -10.77 6.01
CA HIS A 113 10.71 -10.83 6.12
C HIS A 113 10.03 -9.76 5.28
N GLN A 114 10.67 -8.63 5.14
CA GLN A 114 10.21 -7.52 4.33
C GLN A 114 10.29 -7.87 2.84
N GLU A 115 11.35 -8.56 2.43
CA GLU A 115 11.60 -8.91 1.04
C GLU A 115 10.51 -9.80 0.45
N VAL A 116 9.98 -10.74 1.23
CA VAL A 116 8.93 -11.64 0.75
C VAL A 116 7.66 -10.86 0.40
N GLY A 117 7.24 -9.94 1.26
CA GLY A 117 6.07 -9.12 1.01
C GLY A 117 6.24 -8.22 -0.21
N ILE A 118 7.42 -7.59 -0.34
CA ILE A 118 7.72 -6.70 -1.46
C ILE A 118 7.74 -7.50 -2.77
N MET A 119 8.35 -8.68 -2.77
CA MET A 119 8.37 -9.51 -3.98
C MET A 119 6.96 -9.92 -4.40
N GLN A 120 6.07 -10.18 -3.45
CA GLN A 120 4.69 -10.50 -3.78
C GLN A 120 3.95 -9.29 -4.37
N ILE A 121 4.26 -8.08 -3.91
CA ILE A 121 3.72 -6.85 -4.52
C ILE A 121 4.25 -6.70 -5.94
N VAL A 122 5.55 -6.88 -6.15
CA VAL A 122 6.15 -6.80 -7.48
C VAL A 122 5.50 -7.82 -8.42
N ASN A 123 5.36 -9.07 -7.98
CA ASN A 123 4.73 -10.12 -8.78
C ASN A 123 3.30 -9.77 -9.16
N LEU A 124 2.55 -9.19 -8.23
CA LEU A 124 1.17 -8.79 -8.47
C LEU A 124 1.08 -7.73 -9.58
N PHE A 125 1.97 -6.75 -9.56
CA PHE A 125 1.91 -5.61 -10.48
C PHE A 125 2.76 -5.78 -11.76
N GLU A 126 3.50 -6.87 -11.91
CA GLU A 126 4.16 -7.20 -13.17
C GLU A 126 3.15 -7.47 -14.27
N ASP A 127 2.03 -8.06 -13.96
CA ASP A 127 0.92 -8.23 -14.89
C ASP A 127 0.08 -6.97 -14.88
N GLU A 128 0.13 -6.18 -15.96
CA GLU A 128 -0.60 -4.91 -16.05
C GLU A 128 -2.11 -5.11 -15.90
N GLU A 129 -2.64 -6.26 -16.27
CA GLU A 129 -4.07 -6.55 -16.13
C GLU A 129 -4.50 -6.64 -14.65
N ASN A 130 -3.55 -6.91 -13.75
CA ASN A 130 -3.86 -6.95 -12.33
C ASN A 130 -4.25 -5.59 -11.76
N PHE A 131 -3.81 -4.50 -12.37
CA PHE A 131 -4.29 -3.17 -11.98
C PHE A 131 -5.81 -3.07 -12.12
N ASP A 132 -6.32 -3.47 -13.30
CA ASP A 132 -7.76 -3.44 -13.54
C ASP A 132 -8.52 -4.48 -12.72
N ARG A 133 -7.92 -5.64 -12.48
CA ARG A 133 -8.50 -6.66 -11.62
C ARG A 133 -8.66 -6.17 -10.19
N LEU A 134 -7.66 -5.47 -9.65
CA LEU A 134 -7.75 -4.85 -8.33
C LEU A 134 -8.81 -3.75 -8.29
N ARG A 135 -8.85 -2.92 -9.32
CA ARG A 135 -9.86 -1.86 -9.42
C ARG A 135 -11.28 -2.43 -9.44
N ALA A 136 -11.45 -3.62 -9.98
CA ALA A 136 -12.73 -4.30 -10.04
C ALA A 136 -13.11 -5.02 -8.74
N CYS A 137 -12.17 -5.27 -7.85
CA CYS A 137 -12.44 -5.94 -6.58
C CYS A 137 -13.38 -5.10 -5.70
N ARG A 138 -14.34 -5.77 -5.10
CA ARG A 138 -15.32 -5.14 -4.19
C ARG A 138 -15.31 -5.77 -2.80
N THR A 139 -14.64 -6.91 -2.63
CA THR A 139 -14.54 -7.60 -1.36
C THR A 139 -13.09 -7.95 -1.05
N GLU A 140 -12.80 -8.08 0.24
CA GLU A 140 -11.50 -8.52 0.71
C GLU A 140 -11.12 -9.87 0.11
N GLN A 141 -12.06 -10.79 0.04
CA GLN A 141 -11.80 -12.14 -0.48
C GLN A 141 -11.37 -12.10 -1.95
N GLU A 142 -11.95 -11.22 -2.76
CA GLU A 142 -11.56 -11.08 -4.16
C GLU A 142 -10.10 -10.65 -4.29
N VAL A 143 -9.66 -9.74 -3.41
CA VAL A 143 -8.26 -9.29 -3.38
C VAL A 143 -7.34 -10.44 -2.97
N LEU A 144 -7.69 -11.16 -1.92
CA LEU A 144 -6.89 -12.28 -1.42
C LEU A 144 -6.78 -13.39 -2.48
N ASP A 145 -7.88 -13.68 -3.18
CA ASP A 145 -7.88 -14.68 -4.25
C ASP A 145 -6.99 -14.25 -5.42
N LEU A 146 -6.99 -12.98 -5.77
CA LEU A 146 -6.12 -12.45 -6.81
C LEU A 146 -4.64 -12.60 -6.45
N ILE A 147 -4.30 -12.28 -5.21
CA ILE A 147 -2.93 -12.42 -4.70
C ILE A 147 -2.51 -13.90 -4.73
N ASP A 148 -3.39 -14.79 -4.28
CA ASP A 148 -3.12 -16.22 -4.25
C ASP A 148 -2.88 -16.79 -5.66
N ARG A 149 -3.71 -16.40 -6.63
CA ARG A 149 -3.55 -16.84 -8.03
C ARG A 149 -2.24 -16.35 -8.63
N THR A 150 -1.89 -15.12 -8.36
CA THR A 150 -0.64 -14.51 -8.88
C THR A 150 0.57 -15.25 -8.35
N ASN A 151 0.59 -15.53 -7.04
CA ASN A 151 1.73 -16.21 -6.42
C ASN A 151 1.78 -17.70 -6.74
N ALA A 152 0.64 -18.33 -6.97
CA ALA A 152 0.59 -19.74 -7.38
C ALA A 152 1.14 -19.94 -8.80
N ALA A 153 1.00 -18.94 -9.66
CA ALA A 153 1.49 -18.99 -11.05
C ALA A 153 3.00 -18.71 -11.16
N ALA A 154 3.61 -18.18 -10.09
CA ALA A 154 5.04 -17.81 -10.11
C ALA A 154 5.99 -19.02 -9.83
#